data_9c977d5f7530730d37b9ef555007f65f
#
_entry.id   9c977d5f7530730d37b9ef555007f65f
#
_cell.length_a   1.000
_cell.length_b   1.000
_cell.length_c   1.000
_cell.angle_alpha   90.00
_cell.angle_beta   90.00
_cell.angle_gamma   90.00
#
_symmetry.space_group_name_H-M   'P 1'
#
loop_
_entity.id
_entity.type
_entity.pdbx_description
1 polymer ?
#
loop_
_entity_poly.entity_id
_entity_poly.type
_entity_poly.pdbx_seq_one_letter_code
_entity_poly.pdbx_strand_id
1 'polypeptide(L)'
;LFAVPVRCFSDFREICAMDMTPREPVVVNGFANEPPSSIVTVAKIVYILHAVSVIIGIVTGASVIGAFLFGWPSIAAVVLNYVMRSEARGTYVDSHFSWQIRTFWYAMAWTLLVAFTGLILSWLLIGFAVWTVGFIVMGIWVGYRIVRGWIRLSNAQPMPVN
;
A
#
# COMPACT_ATOMS: atom_id res chain seq x y z
N LEU A 1 -22.01 64.98 6.06
CA LEU A 1 -22.64 63.84 6.77
C LEU A 1 -23.06 62.81 5.71
N PHE A 2 -22.18 61.88 5.42
CA PHE A 2 -22.52 60.72 4.58
C PHE A 2 -22.91 59.58 5.49
N ALA A 3 -24.18 59.21 5.51
CA ALA A 3 -24.67 58.00 6.16
C ALA A 3 -24.26 56.77 5.30
N VAL A 4 -23.36 55.98 5.82
CA VAL A 4 -23.02 54.67 5.22
C VAL A 4 -24.19 53.72 5.49
N PRO A 5 -24.76 53.05 4.50
CA PRO A 5 -25.91 52.17 4.71
C PRO A 5 -25.49 50.93 5.52
N VAL A 6 -26.23 50.67 6.60
CA VAL A 6 -26.06 49.59 7.57
C VAL A 6 -26.28 48.19 6.97
N ARG A 7 -26.47 48.06 5.64
CA ARG A 7 -26.69 46.79 4.94
C ARG A 7 -25.44 45.90 4.80
N CYS A 8 -24.24 46.47 4.97
CA CYS A 8 -23.00 45.69 4.80
C CYS A 8 -22.67 44.79 6.02
N PHE A 9 -23.38 44.97 7.14
CA PHE A 9 -23.07 44.23 8.38
C PHE A 9 -23.94 42.99 8.59
N SER A 10 -25.10 42.88 7.90
CA SER A 10 -25.94 41.67 7.93
C SER A 10 -25.40 40.56 7.03
N ASP A 11 -24.85 40.90 5.86
CA ASP A 11 -24.29 39.93 4.91
C ASP A 11 -23.02 39.27 5.46
N PHE A 12 -22.22 40.00 6.29
CA PHE A 12 -21.01 39.40 6.88
C PHE A 12 -21.35 38.39 7.97
N ARG A 13 -22.50 38.52 8.66
CA ARG A 13 -22.97 37.50 9.62
C ARG A 13 -23.49 36.22 8.94
N GLU A 14 -24.16 36.35 7.81
CA GLU A 14 -24.61 35.19 7.03
C GLU A 14 -23.44 34.45 6.41
N ILE A 15 -22.43 35.12 5.89
CA ILE A 15 -21.20 34.50 5.35
C ILE A 15 -20.42 33.81 6.48
N CYS A 16 -20.31 34.39 7.65
CA CYS A 16 -19.67 33.73 8.80
C CYS A 16 -20.52 32.57 9.38
N ALA A 17 -21.84 32.64 9.29
CA ALA A 17 -22.72 31.56 9.76
C ALA A 17 -22.76 30.36 8.83
N MET A 18 -22.51 30.54 7.51
CA MET A 18 -22.45 29.46 6.55
C MET A 18 -21.24 28.53 6.72
N ASP A 19 -20.17 28.98 7.39
CA ASP A 19 -18.93 28.17 7.53
C ASP A 19 -18.80 27.50 8.90
N MET A 20 -19.77 27.67 9.80
CA MET A 20 -19.77 27.04 11.14
C MET A 20 -20.73 25.86 11.29
N THR A 21 -21.37 25.39 10.24
CA THR A 21 -22.03 24.09 10.32
C THR A 21 -20.94 23.01 10.40
N PRO A 22 -20.90 22.18 11.45
CA PRO A 22 -20.03 21.04 11.48
C PRO A 22 -20.33 20.23 10.23
N ARG A 23 -19.37 20.19 9.29
CA ARG A 23 -19.51 19.29 8.13
C ARG A 23 -19.63 17.90 8.70
N GLU A 24 -20.80 17.31 8.56
CA GLU A 24 -20.98 15.90 8.86
C GLU A 24 -19.84 15.13 8.21
N PRO A 25 -19.14 14.24 8.92
CA PRO A 25 -18.06 13.47 8.34
C PRO A 25 -18.61 12.67 7.15
N VAL A 26 -18.10 12.94 5.96
CA VAL A 26 -18.49 12.18 4.77
C VAL A 26 -18.02 10.75 4.95
N VAL A 27 -18.91 9.86 5.29
CA VAL A 27 -18.62 8.42 5.45
C VAL A 27 -18.50 7.79 4.07
N VAL A 28 -17.27 7.67 3.59
CA VAL A 28 -16.98 6.95 2.34
C VAL A 28 -16.66 5.49 2.69
N ASN A 29 -17.48 4.56 2.20
CA ASN A 29 -17.30 3.12 2.42
C ASN A 29 -17.19 2.70 3.90
N GLY A 30 -17.89 3.38 4.81
CA GLY A 30 -17.89 3.09 6.25
C GLY A 30 -16.72 3.73 7.03
N PHE A 31 -15.90 4.56 6.40
CA PHE A 31 -14.84 5.32 7.06
C PHE A 31 -15.25 6.79 7.25
N ALA A 32 -14.99 7.32 8.44
CA ALA A 32 -15.41 8.67 8.82
C ALA A 32 -14.64 9.80 8.08
N ASN A 33 -13.50 9.47 7.45
CA ASN A 33 -12.64 10.45 6.82
C ASN A 33 -12.25 10.02 5.40
N GLU A 34 -12.32 10.96 4.46
CA GLU A 34 -11.74 10.78 3.15
C GLU A 34 -10.21 10.91 3.25
N PRO A 35 -9.42 9.97 2.69
CA PRO A 35 -7.97 10.05 2.78
C PRO A 35 -7.44 11.21 1.95
N PRO A 36 -6.42 11.94 2.42
CA PRO A 36 -5.69 12.91 1.62
C PRO A 36 -5.18 12.28 0.31
N SER A 37 -5.24 13.01 -0.79
CA SER A 37 -4.78 12.54 -2.11
C SER A 37 -3.30 12.09 -2.10
N SER A 38 -2.47 12.70 -1.25
CA SER A 38 -1.08 12.33 -1.02
C SER A 38 -0.95 10.89 -0.51
N ILE A 39 -1.77 10.48 0.46
CA ILE A 39 -1.74 9.13 1.04
C ILE A 39 -2.20 8.07 0.05
N VAL A 40 -3.22 8.36 -0.77
CA VAL A 40 -3.65 7.47 -1.86
C VAL A 40 -2.53 7.30 -2.89
N THR A 41 -1.82 8.39 -3.21
CA THR A 41 -0.67 8.37 -4.13
C THR A 41 0.47 7.52 -3.57
N VAL A 42 0.81 7.68 -2.29
CA VAL A 42 1.81 6.85 -1.61
C VAL A 42 1.44 5.36 -1.66
N ALA A 43 0.19 5.02 -1.36
CA ALA A 43 -0.28 3.64 -1.44
C ALA A 43 -0.13 3.04 -2.86
N LYS A 44 -0.41 3.82 -3.91
CA LYS A 44 -0.19 3.42 -5.30
C LYS A 44 1.30 3.22 -5.62
N ILE A 45 2.16 4.13 -5.18
CA ILE A 45 3.61 4.02 -5.37
C ILE A 45 4.14 2.73 -4.72
N VAL A 46 3.69 2.39 -3.53
CA VAL A 46 4.08 1.16 -2.84
C VAL A 46 3.67 -0.08 -3.64
N TYR A 47 2.46 -0.12 -4.20
CA TYR A 47 2.05 -1.22 -5.08
C TYR A 47 2.91 -1.32 -6.34
N ILE A 48 3.26 -0.18 -6.96
CA ILE A 48 4.16 -0.14 -8.13
C ILE A 48 5.54 -0.67 -7.76
N LEU A 49 6.13 -0.24 -6.65
CA LEU A 49 7.44 -0.71 -6.19
C LEU A 49 7.45 -2.23 -5.96
N HIS A 50 6.39 -2.79 -5.35
CA HIS A 50 6.27 -4.23 -5.18
C HIS A 50 6.11 -4.95 -6.54
N ALA A 51 5.30 -4.42 -7.45
CA ALA A 51 5.12 -4.99 -8.78
C ALA A 51 6.42 -4.99 -9.58
N VAL A 52 7.17 -3.88 -9.56
CA VAL A 52 8.49 -3.76 -10.19
C VAL A 52 9.44 -4.80 -9.60
N SER A 53 9.49 -4.95 -8.28
CA SER A 53 10.33 -5.97 -7.62
C SER A 53 10.02 -7.38 -8.10
N VAL A 54 8.74 -7.73 -8.22
CA VAL A 54 8.31 -9.06 -8.70
C VAL A 54 8.71 -9.28 -10.17
N ILE A 55 8.45 -8.28 -11.04
CA ILE A 55 8.78 -8.37 -12.48
C ILE A 55 10.28 -8.56 -12.65
N ILE A 56 11.08 -7.76 -11.99
CA ILE A 56 12.51 -7.85 -12.08
C ILE A 56 12.96 -9.22 -11.53
N GLY A 57 12.42 -9.71 -10.40
CA GLY A 57 12.71 -11.03 -9.85
C GLY A 57 12.47 -12.17 -10.84
N ILE A 58 11.39 -12.08 -11.63
CA ILE A 58 11.09 -13.05 -12.69
C ILE A 58 12.11 -12.94 -13.84
N VAL A 59 12.43 -11.73 -14.30
CA VAL A 59 13.31 -11.49 -15.46
C VAL A 59 14.77 -11.88 -15.18
N THR A 60 15.25 -11.70 -13.97
CA THR A 60 16.65 -11.98 -13.60
C THR A 60 16.89 -13.41 -13.11
N GLY A 61 15.84 -14.24 -13.11
CA GLY A 61 15.96 -15.67 -12.89
C GLY A 61 16.62 -16.04 -11.55
N ALA A 62 16.21 -15.38 -10.46
CA ALA A 62 16.65 -15.74 -9.10
C ALA A 62 18.19 -15.81 -8.90
N SER A 63 18.98 -15.03 -9.67
CA SER A 63 20.40 -14.92 -9.40
C SER A 63 20.61 -14.23 -8.05
N VAL A 64 21.69 -14.58 -7.32
CA VAL A 64 22.02 -13.96 -6.03
C VAL A 64 22.13 -12.44 -6.16
N ILE A 65 22.66 -11.93 -7.26
CA ILE A 65 22.75 -10.49 -7.58
C ILE A 65 21.34 -9.92 -7.78
N GLY A 66 20.47 -10.63 -8.49
CA GLY A 66 19.06 -10.29 -8.63
C GLY A 66 18.38 -10.15 -7.27
N ALA A 67 18.45 -11.14 -6.42
CA ALA A 67 17.82 -11.12 -5.09
C ALA A 67 18.27 -9.90 -4.25
N PHE A 68 19.54 -9.50 -4.33
CA PHE A 68 20.07 -8.32 -3.65
C PHE A 68 19.50 -7.03 -4.25
N LEU A 69 19.50 -6.88 -5.57
CA LEU A 69 18.96 -5.69 -6.26
C LEU A 69 17.44 -5.56 -6.14
N PHE A 70 16.72 -6.69 -5.95
CA PHE A 70 15.24 -6.71 -5.86
C PHE A 70 14.71 -6.49 -4.45
N GLY A 71 15.49 -6.79 -3.43
CA GLY A 71 15.11 -6.51 -2.05
C GLY A 71 14.88 -5.01 -1.80
N TRP A 72 15.67 -4.15 -2.41
CA TRP A 72 15.66 -2.72 -2.13
C TRP A 72 14.33 -2.00 -2.42
N PRO A 73 13.66 -2.16 -3.59
CA PRO A 73 12.40 -1.49 -3.82
C PRO A 73 11.29 -1.96 -2.87
N SER A 74 11.26 -3.24 -2.53
CA SER A 74 10.29 -3.78 -1.58
C SER A 74 10.58 -3.32 -0.14
N ILE A 75 11.84 -3.19 0.25
CA ILE A 75 12.23 -2.63 1.54
C ILE A 75 11.83 -1.16 1.62
N ALA A 76 12.15 -0.37 0.58
CA ALA A 76 11.76 1.04 0.50
C ALA A 76 10.22 1.18 0.59
N ALA A 77 9.48 0.32 -0.11
CA ALA A 77 8.01 0.29 -0.06
C ALA A 77 7.48 0.05 1.35
N VAL A 78 8.06 -0.89 2.08
CA VAL A 78 7.64 -1.20 3.46
C VAL A 78 8.00 -0.08 4.43
N VAL A 79 9.20 0.50 4.29
CA VAL A 79 9.60 1.67 5.10
C VAL A 79 8.61 2.81 4.87
N LEU A 80 8.26 3.09 3.61
CA LEU A 80 7.28 4.12 3.26
C LEU A 80 5.90 3.85 3.89
N ASN A 81 5.45 2.60 3.89
CA ASN A 81 4.22 2.20 4.58
C ASN A 81 4.26 2.47 6.08
N TYR A 82 5.37 2.16 6.75
CA TYR A 82 5.49 2.42 8.19
C TYR A 82 5.51 3.91 8.50
N VAL A 83 6.23 4.71 7.71
CA VAL A 83 6.32 6.17 7.90
C VAL A 83 4.97 6.85 7.71
N MET A 84 4.23 6.46 6.66
CA MET A 84 2.95 7.09 6.32
C MET A 84 1.73 6.48 7.02
N ARG A 85 1.91 5.43 7.80
CA ARG A 85 0.80 4.73 8.44
C ARG A 85 0.01 5.60 9.40
N SER A 86 0.65 6.52 10.11
CA SER A 86 -0.01 7.42 11.05
C SER A 86 -1.02 8.35 10.36
N GLU A 87 -0.70 8.81 9.16
CA GLU A 87 -1.54 9.71 8.37
C GLU A 87 -2.73 8.99 7.71
N ALA A 88 -2.61 7.67 7.51
CA ALA A 88 -3.66 6.85 6.91
C ALA A 88 -4.72 6.38 7.91
N ARG A 89 -4.50 6.57 9.21
CA ARG A 89 -5.41 6.09 10.27
C ARG A 89 -6.82 6.65 10.11
N GLY A 90 -7.81 5.75 10.28
CA GLY A 90 -9.22 6.13 10.16
C GLY A 90 -9.73 6.27 8.73
N THR A 91 -8.89 6.01 7.72
CA THR A 91 -9.28 5.96 6.31
C THR A 91 -9.22 4.53 5.78
N TYR A 92 -9.86 4.27 4.62
CA TYR A 92 -9.78 2.96 3.98
C TYR A 92 -8.33 2.58 3.58
N VAL A 93 -7.43 3.56 3.41
CA VAL A 93 -6.03 3.34 3.02
C VAL A 93 -5.22 2.65 4.13
N ASP A 94 -5.57 2.82 5.41
CA ASP A 94 -4.90 2.11 6.52
C ASP A 94 -5.00 0.58 6.36
N SER A 95 -6.14 0.09 5.87
CA SER A 95 -6.33 -1.33 5.56
C SER A 95 -5.39 -1.82 4.44
N HIS A 96 -5.11 -0.96 3.45
CA HIS A 96 -4.16 -1.25 2.37
C HIS A 96 -2.71 -1.30 2.88
N PHE A 97 -2.30 -0.36 3.72
CA PHE A 97 -0.97 -0.39 4.34
C PHE A 97 -0.76 -1.64 5.19
N SER A 98 -1.74 -2.01 6.00
CA SER A 98 -1.70 -3.24 6.79
C SER A 98 -1.62 -4.50 5.91
N TRP A 99 -2.34 -4.52 4.78
CA TRP A 99 -2.29 -5.60 3.80
C TRP A 99 -0.92 -5.72 3.13
N GLN A 100 -0.32 -4.60 2.71
CA GLN A 100 0.99 -4.53 2.07
C GLN A 100 2.10 -4.98 3.03
N ILE A 101 2.10 -4.49 4.26
CA ILE A 101 3.06 -4.86 5.30
C ILE A 101 2.99 -6.37 5.57
N ARG A 102 1.78 -6.92 5.76
CA ARG A 102 1.61 -8.37 5.96
C ARG A 102 2.08 -9.17 4.74
N THR A 103 1.78 -8.69 3.53
CA THR A 103 2.24 -9.36 2.30
C THR A 103 3.76 -9.43 2.25
N PHE A 104 4.44 -8.34 2.57
CA PHE A 104 5.90 -8.29 2.62
C PHE A 104 6.48 -9.28 3.64
N TRP A 105 5.97 -9.30 4.87
CA TRP A 105 6.48 -10.19 5.91
C TRP A 105 6.24 -11.67 5.58
N TYR A 106 5.07 -12.01 5.04
CA TYR A 106 4.81 -13.37 4.57
C TYR A 106 5.72 -13.75 3.40
N ALA A 107 5.88 -12.86 2.41
CA ALA A 107 6.78 -13.10 1.29
C ALA A 107 8.24 -13.28 1.76
N MET A 108 8.70 -12.47 2.72
CA MET A 108 10.04 -12.60 3.30
C MET A 108 10.20 -13.95 4.01
N ALA A 109 9.25 -14.35 4.87
CA ALA A 109 9.30 -15.62 5.58
C ALA A 109 9.35 -16.81 4.61
N TRP A 110 8.49 -16.80 3.58
CA TRP A 110 8.49 -17.83 2.54
C TRP A 110 9.78 -17.84 1.71
N THR A 111 10.32 -16.67 1.36
CA THR A 111 11.60 -16.55 0.65
C THR A 111 12.73 -17.20 1.45
N LEU A 112 12.81 -16.91 2.73
CA LEU A 112 13.83 -17.49 3.62
C LEU A 112 13.64 -19.01 3.73
N LEU A 113 12.41 -19.49 3.89
CA LEU A 113 12.12 -20.92 3.96
C LEU A 113 12.54 -21.64 2.66
N VAL A 114 12.14 -21.14 1.50
CA VAL A 114 12.49 -21.74 0.19
C VAL A 114 13.99 -21.67 -0.04
N ALA A 115 14.64 -20.55 0.26
CA ALA A 115 16.07 -20.39 0.10
C ALA A 115 16.84 -21.37 0.99
N PHE A 116 16.47 -21.51 2.26
CA PHE A 116 17.14 -22.39 3.20
C PHE A 116 16.93 -23.88 2.84
N THR A 117 15.68 -24.25 2.54
CA THR A 117 15.35 -25.64 2.11
C THR A 117 16.09 -25.99 0.83
N GLY A 118 16.07 -25.11 -0.17
CA GLY A 118 16.77 -25.35 -1.43
C GLY A 118 18.29 -25.42 -1.25
N LEU A 119 18.88 -24.61 -0.32
CA LEU A 119 20.30 -24.70 0.00
C LEU A 119 20.67 -26.07 0.57
N ILE A 120 19.89 -26.59 1.52
CA ILE A 120 20.13 -27.91 2.10
C ILE A 120 19.98 -29.00 1.03
N LEU A 121 18.97 -28.91 0.18
CA LEU A 121 18.70 -29.90 -0.86
C LEU A 121 19.58 -29.74 -2.11
N SER A 122 20.37 -28.68 -2.22
CA SER A 122 21.27 -28.43 -3.36
C SER A 122 22.31 -29.54 -3.53
N TRP A 123 22.74 -30.16 -2.42
CA TRP A 123 23.64 -31.31 -2.42
C TRP A 123 23.06 -32.53 -3.15
N LEU A 124 21.73 -32.63 -3.26
CA LEU A 124 21.01 -33.71 -3.93
C LEU A 124 20.54 -33.33 -5.32
N LEU A 125 20.99 -32.19 -5.91
CA LEU A 125 20.53 -31.59 -7.15
C LEU A 125 19.00 -31.26 -7.17
N ILE A 126 18.25 -31.70 -6.19
CA ILE A 126 16.81 -31.46 -6.03
C ILE A 126 16.56 -29.99 -5.58
N GLY A 127 17.55 -29.37 -4.94
CA GLY A 127 17.45 -28.00 -4.43
C GLY A 127 17.12 -26.97 -5.51
N PHE A 128 17.63 -27.14 -6.72
CA PHE A 128 17.30 -26.26 -7.86
C PHE A 128 15.83 -26.34 -8.26
N ALA A 129 15.24 -27.54 -8.23
CA ALA A 129 13.82 -27.72 -8.50
C ALA A 129 12.97 -27.08 -7.41
N VAL A 130 13.34 -27.22 -6.13
CA VAL A 130 12.67 -26.58 -4.98
C VAL A 130 12.71 -25.07 -5.11
N TRP A 131 13.86 -24.49 -5.45
CA TRP A 131 13.98 -23.04 -5.65
C TRP A 131 13.08 -22.56 -6.78
N THR A 132 13.17 -23.22 -7.95
CA THR A 132 12.40 -22.82 -9.13
C THR A 132 10.90 -22.86 -8.85
N VAL A 133 10.38 -23.97 -8.35
CA VAL A 133 8.96 -24.14 -8.05
C VAL A 133 8.53 -23.19 -6.91
N GLY A 134 9.32 -23.11 -5.85
CA GLY A 134 9.02 -22.25 -4.69
C GLY A 134 8.91 -20.78 -5.08
N PHE A 135 9.86 -20.26 -5.87
CA PHE A 135 9.83 -18.86 -6.31
C PHE A 135 8.71 -18.59 -7.32
N ILE A 136 8.37 -19.52 -8.20
CA ILE A 136 7.22 -19.39 -9.11
C ILE A 136 5.92 -19.28 -8.31
N VAL A 137 5.67 -20.21 -7.39
CA VAL A 137 4.46 -20.21 -6.54
C VAL A 137 4.35 -18.95 -5.73
N MET A 138 5.45 -18.53 -5.11
CA MET A 138 5.48 -17.28 -4.33
C MET A 138 5.25 -16.05 -5.21
N GLY A 139 5.87 -15.99 -6.40
CA GLY A 139 5.68 -14.89 -7.34
C GLY A 139 4.23 -14.74 -7.78
N ILE A 140 3.56 -15.85 -8.08
CA ILE A 140 2.14 -15.88 -8.44
C ILE A 140 1.29 -15.39 -7.27
N TRP A 141 1.56 -15.85 -6.05
CA TRP A 141 0.82 -15.46 -4.86
C TRP A 141 0.98 -13.96 -4.54
N VAL A 142 2.22 -13.44 -4.59
CA VAL A 142 2.49 -12.00 -4.37
C VAL A 142 1.85 -11.18 -5.48
N GLY A 143 1.99 -11.60 -6.75
CA GLY A 143 1.37 -10.95 -7.89
C GLY A 143 -0.15 -10.84 -7.75
N TYR A 144 -0.81 -11.92 -7.37
CA TYR A 144 -2.25 -11.91 -7.07
C TYR A 144 -2.60 -10.89 -5.97
N ARG A 145 -1.83 -10.84 -4.88
CA ARG A 145 -2.06 -9.89 -3.78
C ARG A 145 -1.89 -8.44 -4.22
N ILE A 146 -0.89 -8.15 -5.06
CA ILE A 146 -0.64 -6.81 -5.61
C ILE A 146 -1.81 -6.39 -6.51
N VAL A 147 -2.20 -7.22 -7.46
CA VAL A 147 -3.30 -6.93 -8.39
C VAL A 147 -4.61 -6.71 -7.64
N ARG A 148 -4.95 -7.61 -6.71
CA ARG A 148 -6.14 -7.47 -5.89
C ARG A 148 -6.15 -6.19 -5.06
N GLY A 149 -5.01 -5.85 -4.46
CA GLY A 149 -4.85 -4.61 -3.68
C GLY A 149 -4.99 -3.37 -4.56
N TRP A 150 -4.37 -3.38 -5.74
CA TRP A 150 -4.47 -2.28 -6.71
C TRP A 150 -5.90 -2.02 -7.16
N ILE A 151 -6.63 -3.07 -7.55
CA ILE A 151 -8.02 -2.95 -8.00
C ILE A 151 -8.89 -2.35 -6.89
N ARG A 152 -8.77 -2.83 -5.65
CA ARG A 152 -9.53 -2.29 -4.52
C ARG A 152 -9.16 -0.85 -4.19
N LEU A 153 -7.88 -0.51 -4.22
CA LEU A 153 -7.42 0.87 -3.99
C LEU A 153 -7.97 1.82 -5.06
N SER A 154 -7.98 1.38 -6.33
CA SER A 154 -8.53 2.18 -7.43
C SER A 154 -10.03 2.42 -7.31
N ASN A 155 -10.75 1.49 -6.68
CA ASN A 155 -12.18 1.60 -6.42
C ASN A 155 -12.50 2.21 -5.05
N ALA A 156 -11.51 2.80 -4.36
CA ALA A 156 -11.64 3.34 -3.01
C ALA A 156 -12.26 2.36 -2.00
N GLN A 157 -12.00 1.05 -2.15
CA GLN A 157 -12.53 0.00 -1.29
C GLN A 157 -11.49 -0.46 -0.27
N PRO A 158 -11.88 -0.72 0.99
CA PRO A 158 -10.97 -1.24 2.01
C PRO A 158 -10.54 -2.68 1.72
N MET A 159 -9.38 -3.07 2.23
CA MET A 159 -8.93 -4.46 2.23
C MET A 159 -9.54 -5.23 3.40
N PRO A 160 -9.85 -6.54 3.25
CA PRO A 160 -10.35 -7.35 4.35
C PRO A 160 -9.29 -7.46 5.46
N VAL A 161 -9.72 -7.20 6.69
CA VAL A 161 -8.89 -7.27 7.90
C VAL A 161 -9.05 -8.67 8.49
N ASN A 162 -8.37 -9.67 7.90
CA ASN A 162 -8.30 -11.02 8.46
C ASN A 162 -6.88 -11.30 8.95
#